data_719dc8ff45eb33890a6b43dbd92d94e9
#
_entry.id   719dc8ff45eb33890a6b43dbd92d94e9
#
_cell.length_a   1.000
_cell.length_b   1.000
_cell.length_c   1.000
_cell.angle_alpha   90.00
_cell.angle_beta   90.00
_cell.angle_gamma   90.00
#
_symmetry.space_group_name_H-M   'P 1'
#
loop_
_entity.id
_entity.type
_entity.pdbx_description
1 polymer ?
#
loop_
_entity_poly.entity_id
_entity_poly.type
_entity_poly.pdbx_seq_one_letter_code
_entity_poly.pdbx_strand_id
1 'polypeptide(L)'
;MSQQSFLVSLRNGGIRPEDDAETRLKKSLLVFATGLVCTGSMLWLFLYGQMGPQFSANAPFIFQLLLVGNLLYYFRSGNFDLFRYSQLALFLFAPFAVQWSIGNFITASGTSLWGLLAPIGAVLFFGVRESLAWFFAYIFLTALSGFFDYFLADSLASNAPKISIRTSVFFFALNFAAISSIVYLLLRYAVQEKAKAQANLEKTHQLLQEEQDRSERLLLNILPGPIAERLKHDSQAIADGFADVTVMFVDIVNFTRIAEGMTPQQVFAMLNRIFSSFDELAEHYGMEKIKTIGDAYMVAGGLNNEQSNYTQSITELAIAMRDLLQRDFTVNDMHLDVRIGIGTGPVVAGVVGKKKFIYDLWGDTVNLASRITSEGTPGMIHVDATTHQRLAQHFSFDEPQTLYLKGKGNTVVYRLNGLRGLQATDGPIT
;
A
#
# COMPACT_ATOMS: atom_id res chain seq x y z
N MET A 1 -3.75 13.36 38.45
CA MET A 1 -3.76 13.53 36.96
C MET A 1 -2.60 14.46 36.62
N SER A 2 -1.62 14.00 35.85
CA SER A 2 -0.45 14.83 35.51
C SER A 2 -0.87 15.98 34.58
N GLN A 3 -0.18 17.13 34.66
CA GLN A 3 -0.44 18.30 33.79
C GLN A 3 -0.45 17.92 32.28
N GLN A 4 0.31 16.92 31.87
CA GLN A 4 0.30 16.39 30.50
C GLN A 4 -1.04 15.74 30.13
N SER A 5 -1.73 15.08 31.05
CA SER A 5 -3.02 14.43 30.81
C SER A 5 -4.16 15.44 30.61
N PHE A 6 -4.13 16.56 31.34
CA PHE A 6 -5.14 17.62 31.24
C PHE A 6 -5.06 18.38 29.89
N LEU A 7 -3.86 18.78 29.48
CA LEU A 7 -3.64 19.45 28.18
C LEU A 7 -4.00 18.57 26.99
N VAL A 8 -3.71 17.28 27.07
CA VAL A 8 -4.10 16.29 26.05
C VAL A 8 -5.62 16.10 26.00
N SER A 9 -6.29 16.04 27.16
CA SER A 9 -7.73 15.93 27.25
C SER A 9 -8.44 17.19 26.71
N LEU A 10 -7.92 18.37 27.01
CA LEU A 10 -8.44 19.65 26.50
C LEU A 10 -8.26 19.74 24.97
N ARG A 11 -7.11 19.35 24.47
CA ARG A 11 -6.78 19.35 23.04
C ARG A 11 -7.69 18.42 22.24
N ASN A 12 -8.04 17.28 22.81
CA ASN A 12 -8.93 16.29 22.17
C ASN A 12 -10.41 16.55 22.44
N GLY A 13 -10.75 17.64 23.14
CA GLY A 13 -12.13 18.00 23.41
C GLY A 13 -12.92 18.24 22.13
N GLY A 14 -14.07 17.56 22.02
CA GLY A 14 -14.96 17.65 20.87
C GLY A 14 -14.55 16.86 19.63
N ILE A 15 -13.43 16.09 19.67
CA ILE A 15 -13.06 15.16 18.61
C ILE A 15 -13.91 13.90 18.74
N ARG A 16 -14.52 13.46 17.64
CA ARG A 16 -15.33 12.25 17.56
C ARG A 16 -14.57 11.14 16.82
N PRO A 17 -14.90 9.85 17.08
CA PRO A 17 -14.28 8.74 16.35
C PRO A 17 -14.47 8.79 14.83
N GLU A 18 -15.62 9.34 14.40
CA GLU A 18 -16.00 9.46 12.99
C GLU A 18 -15.28 10.61 12.26
N ASP A 19 -14.62 11.52 12.99
CA ASP A 19 -13.93 12.66 12.38
C ASP A 19 -12.75 12.16 11.54
N ASP A 20 -12.63 12.67 10.31
CA ASP A 20 -11.45 12.46 9.48
C ASP A 20 -10.23 13.21 10.04
N ALA A 21 -9.05 12.92 9.51
CA ALA A 21 -7.80 13.48 9.99
C ALA A 21 -7.76 15.01 9.87
N GLU A 22 -8.34 15.57 8.81
CA GLU A 22 -8.41 17.01 8.58
C GLU A 22 -9.35 17.71 9.59
N THR A 23 -10.53 17.16 9.82
CA THR A 23 -11.49 17.67 10.80
C THR A 23 -10.94 17.60 12.22
N ARG A 24 -10.26 16.50 12.58
CA ARG A 24 -9.57 16.37 13.88
C ARG A 24 -8.53 17.46 14.07
N LEU A 25 -7.73 17.71 13.05
CA LEU A 25 -6.71 18.76 13.09
C LEU A 25 -7.34 20.14 13.28
N LYS A 26 -8.38 20.49 12.51
CA LYS A 26 -9.10 21.77 12.60
C LYS A 26 -9.72 21.98 14.00
N LYS A 27 -10.37 20.96 14.56
CA LYS A 27 -10.94 20.99 15.91
C LYS A 27 -9.85 21.23 16.98
N SER A 28 -8.77 20.44 16.92
CA SER A 28 -7.63 20.54 17.83
C SER A 28 -6.97 21.94 17.78
N LEU A 29 -6.74 22.47 16.58
CA LEU A 29 -6.15 23.79 16.37
C LEU A 29 -7.03 24.90 16.93
N LEU A 30 -8.35 24.87 16.69
CA LEU A 30 -9.25 25.92 17.14
C LEU A 30 -9.40 25.92 18.67
N VAL A 31 -9.50 24.73 19.29
CA VAL A 31 -9.54 24.61 20.76
C VAL A 31 -8.22 25.09 21.37
N PHE A 32 -7.09 24.74 20.78
CA PHE A 32 -5.78 25.19 21.22
C PHE A 32 -5.62 26.73 21.07
N ALA A 33 -6.02 27.30 19.94
CA ALA A 33 -6.04 28.75 19.72
C ALA A 33 -6.89 29.47 20.75
N THR A 34 -8.12 28.98 20.99
CA THR A 34 -9.01 29.56 22.00
C THR A 34 -8.40 29.48 23.40
N GLY A 35 -7.77 28.37 23.77
CA GLY A 35 -7.08 28.20 25.04
C GLY A 35 -5.93 29.19 25.21
N LEU A 36 -5.11 29.41 24.18
CA LEU A 36 -4.03 30.38 24.20
C LEU A 36 -4.56 31.81 24.37
N VAL A 37 -5.62 32.16 23.63
CA VAL A 37 -6.24 33.50 23.73
C VAL A 37 -6.88 33.70 25.10
N CYS A 38 -7.58 32.70 25.65
CA CYS A 38 -8.14 32.76 27.00
C CYS A 38 -7.04 32.99 28.05
N THR A 39 -5.94 32.25 27.96
CA THR A 39 -4.83 32.38 28.91
C THR A 39 -4.16 33.74 28.80
N GLY A 40 -3.89 34.21 27.56
CA GLY A 40 -3.30 35.50 27.30
C GLY A 40 -4.19 36.67 27.76
N SER A 41 -5.50 36.58 27.53
CA SER A 41 -6.44 37.60 27.95
C SER A 41 -6.68 37.64 29.47
N MET A 42 -6.60 36.49 30.17
CA MET A 42 -6.62 36.43 31.63
C MET A 42 -5.39 37.14 32.24
N LEU A 43 -4.19 36.85 31.72
CA LEU A 43 -2.97 37.53 32.14
C LEU A 43 -3.06 39.04 31.88
N TRP A 44 -3.57 39.41 30.70
CA TRP A 44 -3.77 40.82 30.35
C TRP A 44 -4.76 41.52 31.31
N LEU A 45 -5.89 40.91 31.65
CA LEU A 45 -6.85 41.43 32.60
C LEU A 45 -6.24 41.60 34.00
N PHE A 46 -5.45 40.65 34.44
CA PHE A 46 -4.76 40.71 35.73
C PHE A 46 -3.78 41.92 35.76
N LEU A 47 -2.91 42.05 34.76
CA LEU A 47 -1.97 43.14 34.66
C LEU A 47 -2.67 44.52 34.52
N TYR A 48 -3.77 44.54 33.76
CA TYR A 48 -4.58 45.73 33.56
C TYR A 48 -5.24 46.21 34.89
N GLY A 49 -5.74 45.26 35.68
CA GLY A 49 -6.32 45.53 36.98
C GLY A 49 -5.31 46.06 38.00
N GLN A 50 -4.00 45.68 37.89
CA GLN A 50 -2.95 46.12 38.78
C GLN A 50 -2.29 47.45 38.40
N MET A 51 -2.12 47.66 37.08
CA MET A 51 -1.28 48.75 36.56
C MET A 51 -2.06 49.69 35.62
N GLY A 52 -3.25 49.31 35.22
CA GLY A 52 -4.06 50.09 34.29
C GLY A 52 -4.70 51.30 34.92
N PRO A 53 -5.08 52.30 34.10
CA PRO A 53 -5.86 53.42 34.56
C PRO A 53 -7.26 52.98 34.96
N GLN A 54 -7.99 53.83 35.70
CA GLN A 54 -9.32 53.57 36.21
C GLN A 54 -10.38 53.38 35.12
N PHE A 55 -10.21 52.39 34.27
CA PHE A 55 -11.18 52.02 33.22
C PHE A 55 -12.22 51.02 33.78
N SER A 56 -13.38 51.13 33.20
CA SER A 56 -14.34 50.04 33.29
C SER A 56 -13.76 48.79 32.65
N ALA A 57 -13.28 47.83 33.44
CA ALA A 57 -12.81 46.54 32.99
C ALA A 57 -13.92 45.67 32.37
N ASN A 58 -15.12 46.25 32.20
CA ASN A 58 -16.33 45.54 31.77
C ASN A 58 -16.20 44.92 30.38
N ALA A 59 -15.73 45.68 29.39
CA ALA A 59 -15.64 45.16 28.02
C ALA A 59 -14.61 44.03 27.85
N PRO A 60 -13.38 44.12 28.34
CA PRO A 60 -12.42 43.01 28.33
C PRO A 60 -12.90 41.79 29.13
N PHE A 61 -13.58 42.02 30.28
CA PHE A 61 -14.12 40.91 31.07
C PHE A 61 -15.29 40.20 30.36
N ILE A 62 -16.21 40.96 29.73
CA ILE A 62 -17.29 40.38 28.91
C ILE A 62 -16.72 39.55 27.75
N PHE A 63 -15.70 40.06 27.08
CA PHE A 63 -15.00 39.32 26.02
C PHE A 63 -14.48 37.97 26.54
N GLN A 64 -13.82 37.95 27.69
CA GLN A 64 -13.33 36.72 28.30
C GLN A 64 -14.45 35.73 28.62
N LEU A 65 -15.57 36.20 29.17
CA LEU A 65 -16.75 35.39 29.45
C LEU A 65 -17.33 34.78 28.17
N LEU A 66 -17.40 35.57 27.08
CA LEU A 66 -17.91 35.10 25.79
C LEU A 66 -16.98 34.02 25.20
N LEU A 67 -15.66 34.18 25.26
CA LEU A 67 -14.71 33.18 24.78
C LEU A 67 -14.84 31.85 25.52
N VAL A 68 -14.87 31.90 26.85
CA VAL A 68 -15.00 30.70 27.68
C VAL A 68 -16.39 30.08 27.52
N GLY A 69 -17.45 30.90 27.50
CA GLY A 69 -18.82 30.45 27.31
C GLY A 69 -19.01 29.74 25.96
N ASN A 70 -18.45 30.30 24.88
CA ASN A 70 -18.49 29.67 23.56
C ASN A 70 -17.76 28.32 23.51
N LEU A 71 -16.60 28.23 24.17
CA LEU A 71 -15.86 26.97 24.28
C LEU A 71 -16.62 25.91 25.08
N LEU A 72 -17.22 26.28 26.21
CA LEU A 72 -18.05 25.39 27.04
C LEU A 72 -19.29 24.93 26.28
N TYR A 73 -19.94 25.83 25.55
CA TYR A 73 -21.09 25.50 24.70
C TYR A 73 -20.69 24.47 23.61
N TYR A 74 -19.52 24.66 23.00
CA TYR A 74 -19.00 23.71 22.01
C TYR A 74 -18.79 22.32 22.61
N PHE A 75 -18.16 22.23 23.79
CA PHE A 75 -17.95 20.92 24.42
C PHE A 75 -19.25 20.20 24.78
N ARG A 76 -20.33 20.97 25.05
CA ARG A 76 -21.64 20.39 25.35
C ARG A 76 -22.44 20.05 24.09
N SER A 77 -22.45 20.92 23.07
CA SER A 77 -23.27 20.77 21.86
C SER A 77 -22.61 19.87 20.80
N GLY A 78 -21.27 19.84 20.79
CA GLY A 78 -20.48 19.16 19.75
C GLY A 78 -20.61 19.78 18.36
N ASN A 79 -21.27 20.95 18.21
CA ASN A 79 -21.47 21.63 16.94
C ASN A 79 -20.22 22.43 16.57
N PHE A 80 -19.33 21.82 15.77
CA PHE A 80 -18.09 22.44 15.37
C PHE A 80 -18.29 23.62 14.41
N ASP A 81 -19.26 23.55 13.52
CA ASP A 81 -19.52 24.64 12.58
C ASP A 81 -19.94 25.92 13.28
N LEU A 82 -20.88 25.82 14.21
CA LEU A 82 -21.28 26.97 15.00
C LEU A 82 -20.09 27.51 15.82
N PHE A 83 -19.29 26.63 16.43
CA PHE A 83 -18.14 27.03 17.22
C PHE A 83 -17.10 27.77 16.41
N ARG A 84 -16.75 27.26 15.22
CA ARG A 84 -15.71 27.90 14.38
C ARG A 84 -16.12 29.28 13.88
N TYR A 85 -17.38 29.46 13.45
CA TYR A 85 -17.86 30.77 13.02
C TYR A 85 -17.99 31.76 14.19
N SER A 86 -18.61 31.36 15.29
CA SER A 86 -18.79 32.23 16.46
C SER A 86 -17.44 32.60 17.10
N GLN A 87 -16.48 31.67 17.15
CA GLN A 87 -15.17 31.92 17.71
C GLN A 87 -14.36 32.89 16.87
N LEU A 88 -14.37 32.73 15.54
CA LEU A 88 -13.69 33.68 14.66
C LEU A 88 -14.36 35.05 14.65
N ALA A 89 -15.68 35.10 14.76
CA ALA A 89 -16.39 36.37 14.94
C ALA A 89 -15.99 37.07 16.24
N LEU A 90 -15.87 36.33 17.35
CA LEU A 90 -15.35 36.89 18.60
C LEU A 90 -13.91 37.37 18.47
N PHE A 91 -13.04 36.61 17.82
CA PHE A 91 -11.66 37.03 17.57
C PHE A 91 -11.58 38.28 16.70
N LEU A 92 -12.50 38.46 15.74
CA LEU A 92 -12.52 39.64 14.87
C LEU A 92 -13.12 40.86 15.58
N PHE A 93 -14.35 40.77 16.01
CA PHE A 93 -15.14 41.97 16.40
C PHE A 93 -14.86 42.41 17.84
N ALA A 94 -14.62 41.50 18.78
CA ALA A 94 -14.50 41.88 20.17
C ALA A 94 -13.24 42.73 20.47
N PRO A 95 -12.07 42.53 19.87
CA PRO A 95 -10.92 43.41 20.06
C PRO A 95 -11.19 44.88 19.62
N PHE A 96 -11.93 45.09 18.54
CA PHE A 96 -12.34 46.41 18.10
C PHE A 96 -13.36 47.03 19.03
N ALA A 97 -14.36 46.25 19.48
CA ALA A 97 -15.33 46.70 20.48
C ALA A 97 -14.67 47.11 21.78
N VAL A 98 -13.67 46.33 22.25
CA VAL A 98 -12.86 46.67 23.45
C VAL A 98 -12.08 47.95 23.20
N GLN A 99 -11.41 48.12 22.04
CA GLN A 99 -10.70 49.34 21.69
C GLN A 99 -11.62 50.56 21.73
N TRP A 100 -12.74 50.52 21.06
CA TRP A 100 -13.67 51.64 20.99
C TRP A 100 -14.32 51.96 22.37
N SER A 101 -14.42 50.96 23.27
CA SER A 101 -14.90 51.19 24.64
C SER A 101 -13.86 51.90 25.54
N ILE A 102 -12.59 51.73 25.22
CA ILE A 102 -11.46 52.38 25.96
C ILE A 102 -11.14 53.77 25.38
N GLY A 103 -11.27 53.92 24.06
CA GLY A 103 -10.98 55.13 23.37
C GLY A 103 -10.37 54.92 21.99
N ASN A 104 -9.28 55.61 21.71
CA ASN A 104 -8.54 55.48 20.43
C ASN A 104 -7.47 54.39 20.47
N PHE A 105 -6.83 54.10 19.34
CA PHE A 105 -5.79 53.10 19.17
C PHE A 105 -4.66 53.25 20.18
N ILE A 106 -4.20 54.49 20.49
CA ILE A 106 -3.11 54.77 21.42
C ILE A 106 -3.58 54.51 22.85
N THR A 107 -4.74 55.02 23.24
CA THR A 107 -5.29 54.82 24.59
C THR A 107 -5.62 53.37 24.89
N ALA A 108 -6.16 52.65 23.90
CA ALA A 108 -6.45 51.21 24.01
C ALA A 108 -5.19 50.33 23.75
N SER A 109 -4.02 50.96 23.58
CA SER A 109 -2.74 50.24 23.46
C SER A 109 -2.72 49.18 22.36
N GLY A 110 -3.37 49.45 21.21
CA GLY A 110 -3.40 48.58 20.05
C GLY A 110 -4.17 47.28 20.28
N THR A 111 -5.19 47.27 21.12
CA THR A 111 -6.02 46.08 21.41
C THR A 111 -6.63 45.50 20.14
N SER A 112 -6.99 46.29 19.13
CA SER A 112 -7.50 45.84 17.81
C SER A 112 -6.55 44.87 17.07
N LEU A 113 -5.25 44.87 17.39
CA LEU A 113 -4.31 43.91 16.81
C LEU A 113 -4.68 42.47 17.11
N TRP A 114 -5.39 42.18 18.20
CA TRP A 114 -5.91 40.82 18.50
C TRP A 114 -6.89 40.35 17.44
N GLY A 115 -7.55 41.26 16.70
CA GLY A 115 -8.42 40.93 15.57
C GLY A 115 -7.71 40.22 14.43
N LEU A 116 -6.36 40.32 14.34
CA LEU A 116 -5.55 39.58 13.37
C LEU A 116 -5.63 38.05 13.53
N LEU A 117 -5.99 37.58 14.73
CA LEU A 117 -6.17 36.14 14.98
C LEU A 117 -7.36 35.56 14.19
N ALA A 118 -8.34 36.36 13.79
CA ALA A 118 -9.47 35.91 12.99
C ALA A 118 -9.08 35.50 11.55
N PRO A 119 -8.43 36.33 10.73
CA PRO A 119 -8.02 35.92 9.40
C PRO A 119 -6.97 34.80 9.43
N ILE A 120 -6.05 34.78 10.40
CA ILE A 120 -5.07 33.69 10.57
C ILE A 120 -5.81 32.38 10.91
N GLY A 121 -6.75 32.42 11.88
CA GLY A 121 -7.58 31.28 12.21
C GLY A 121 -8.44 30.83 11.02
N ALA A 122 -8.98 31.77 10.25
CA ALA A 122 -9.78 31.43 9.07
C ALA A 122 -8.96 30.65 8.02
N VAL A 123 -7.70 31.00 7.77
CA VAL A 123 -6.82 30.20 6.89
C VAL A 123 -6.66 28.76 7.42
N LEU A 124 -6.50 28.60 8.72
CA LEU A 124 -6.28 27.28 9.33
C LEU A 124 -7.54 26.41 9.40
N PHE A 125 -8.73 27.01 9.54
CA PHE A 125 -9.97 26.28 9.82
C PHE A 125 -10.93 26.18 8.63
N PHE A 126 -10.92 27.16 7.75
CA PHE A 126 -11.80 27.21 6.57
C PHE A 126 -11.05 27.03 5.24
N GLY A 127 -9.75 27.27 5.23
CA GLY A 127 -8.94 27.28 4.03
C GLY A 127 -8.81 28.64 3.37
N VAL A 128 -8.00 28.68 2.30
CA VAL A 128 -7.56 29.95 1.68
C VAL A 128 -8.72 30.77 1.11
N ARG A 129 -9.68 30.12 0.46
CA ARG A 129 -10.78 30.84 -0.23
C ARG A 129 -11.72 31.57 0.74
N GLU A 130 -12.14 30.91 1.80
CA GLU A 130 -13.07 31.48 2.78
C GLU A 130 -12.39 32.48 3.70
N SER A 131 -11.07 32.35 3.94
CA SER A 131 -10.30 33.27 4.79
C SER A 131 -10.19 34.69 4.23
N LEU A 132 -10.34 34.88 2.91
CA LEU A 132 -10.28 36.20 2.28
C LEU A 132 -11.39 37.14 2.82
N ALA A 133 -12.60 36.64 3.07
CA ALA A 133 -13.68 37.44 3.63
C ALA A 133 -13.34 37.97 5.04
N TRP A 134 -12.74 37.11 5.89
CA TRP A 134 -12.28 37.46 7.23
C TRP A 134 -11.13 38.47 7.20
N PHE A 135 -10.22 38.32 6.24
CA PHE A 135 -9.12 39.26 6.04
C PHE A 135 -9.62 40.66 5.61
N PHE A 136 -10.50 40.72 4.63
CA PHE A 136 -11.09 41.99 4.21
C PHE A 136 -11.92 42.65 5.31
N ALA A 137 -12.67 41.86 6.11
CA ALA A 137 -13.40 42.39 7.26
C ALA A 137 -12.44 42.98 8.31
N TYR A 138 -11.29 42.29 8.59
CA TYR A 138 -10.27 42.84 9.48
C TYR A 138 -9.68 44.16 8.95
N ILE A 139 -9.28 44.21 7.67
CA ILE A 139 -8.77 45.42 7.05
C ILE A 139 -9.80 46.58 7.09
N PHE A 140 -11.06 46.26 6.78
CA PHE A 140 -12.14 47.25 6.85
C PHE A 140 -12.32 47.80 8.27
N LEU A 141 -12.40 46.96 9.29
CA LEU A 141 -12.51 47.39 10.69
C LEU A 141 -11.28 48.19 11.14
N THR A 142 -10.11 47.80 10.70
CA THR A 142 -8.85 48.55 11.00
C THR A 142 -8.88 49.96 10.35
N ALA A 143 -9.26 50.05 9.08
CA ALA A 143 -9.40 51.31 8.37
C ALA A 143 -10.49 52.22 9.00
N LEU A 144 -11.63 51.60 9.35
CA LEU A 144 -12.73 52.29 10.02
C LEU A 144 -12.30 52.82 11.38
N SER A 145 -11.56 52.01 12.18
CA SER A 145 -11.05 52.44 13.47
C SER A 145 -10.04 53.61 13.32
N GLY A 146 -9.13 53.52 12.34
CA GLY A 146 -8.17 54.61 12.04
C GLY A 146 -8.90 55.88 11.60
N PHE A 147 -9.96 55.76 10.80
CA PHE A 147 -10.78 56.92 10.41
C PHE A 147 -11.44 57.57 11.62
N PHE A 148 -12.06 56.80 12.50
CA PHE A 148 -12.63 57.33 13.74
C PHE A 148 -11.58 58.00 14.62
N ASP A 149 -10.42 57.38 14.80
CA ASP A 149 -9.33 57.94 15.59
C ASP A 149 -8.84 59.27 15.03
N TYR A 150 -8.73 59.41 13.71
CA TYR A 150 -8.25 60.61 13.06
C TYR A 150 -9.28 61.78 13.11
N PHE A 151 -10.56 61.51 12.86
CA PHE A 151 -11.59 62.59 12.72
C PHE A 151 -12.36 62.88 14.02
N LEU A 152 -12.47 61.92 14.93
CA LEU A 152 -13.33 62.01 16.11
C LEU A 152 -12.57 62.03 17.43
N ALA A 153 -11.27 61.69 17.43
CA ALA A 153 -10.46 61.59 18.64
C ALA A 153 -10.44 62.91 19.45
N ASP A 154 -10.30 64.01 18.77
CA ASP A 154 -10.23 65.32 19.43
C ASP A 154 -11.58 65.76 20.04
N SER A 155 -12.69 65.38 19.44
CA SER A 155 -14.05 65.72 19.92
C SER A 155 -14.49 64.83 21.09
N LEU A 156 -14.02 63.62 21.17
CA LEU A 156 -14.32 62.67 22.24
C LEU A 156 -13.31 62.74 23.42
N ALA A 157 -12.10 63.27 23.17
CA ALA A 157 -11.02 63.34 24.15
C ALA A 157 -11.25 64.33 25.29
N SER A 158 -12.21 65.24 25.17
CA SER A 158 -12.43 66.25 26.19
C SER A 158 -12.87 65.72 27.56
N ASN A 159 -13.41 64.48 27.61
CA ASN A 159 -13.90 63.85 28.81
C ASN A 159 -13.25 62.47 29.11
N ALA A 160 -12.27 62.02 28.32
CA ALA A 160 -11.63 60.73 28.54
C ALA A 160 -10.52 60.81 29.62
N PRO A 161 -10.38 59.82 30.47
CA PRO A 161 -9.30 59.78 31.44
C PRO A 161 -7.94 59.83 30.72
N LYS A 162 -7.03 60.75 31.10
CA LYS A 162 -5.70 60.88 30.51
C LYS A 162 -4.84 59.74 30.89
N ILE A 163 -4.69 58.73 30.02
CA ILE A 163 -3.78 57.62 30.23
C ILE A 163 -2.36 58.12 30.00
N SER A 164 -1.45 57.73 30.91
CA SER A 164 -0.04 58.00 30.75
C SER A 164 0.51 57.36 29.47
N ILE A 165 1.23 58.09 28.63
CA ILE A 165 1.86 57.55 27.41
C ILE A 165 2.77 56.37 27.73
N ARG A 166 3.41 56.36 28.90
CA ARG A 166 4.23 55.24 29.37
C ARG A 166 3.41 53.95 29.56
N THR A 167 2.21 54.05 30.15
CA THR A 167 1.30 52.94 30.34
C THR A 167 0.79 52.40 28.99
N SER A 168 0.41 53.29 28.07
CA SER A 168 -0.04 52.89 26.72
C SER A 168 1.06 52.16 25.95
N VAL A 169 2.30 52.67 25.97
CA VAL A 169 3.46 52.01 25.31
C VAL A 169 3.75 50.65 25.94
N PHE A 170 3.70 50.52 27.26
CA PHE A 170 3.90 49.21 27.93
C PHE A 170 2.87 48.20 27.52
N PHE A 171 1.58 48.53 27.57
CA PHE A 171 0.51 47.60 27.16
C PHE A 171 0.53 47.34 25.65
N PHE A 172 0.94 48.29 24.82
CA PHE A 172 1.14 48.08 23.39
C PHE A 172 2.20 47.00 23.14
N ALA A 173 3.37 47.12 23.79
CA ALA A 173 4.43 46.15 23.70
C ALA A 173 3.96 44.76 24.18
N LEU A 174 3.18 44.72 25.27
CA LEU A 174 2.62 43.50 25.82
C LEU A 174 1.64 42.86 24.83
N ASN A 175 0.69 43.61 24.27
CA ASN A 175 -0.27 43.13 23.26
C ASN A 175 0.45 42.58 22.04
N PHE A 176 1.44 43.31 21.51
CA PHE A 176 2.21 42.91 20.34
C PHE A 176 3.00 41.61 20.61
N ALA A 177 3.66 41.51 21.76
CA ALA A 177 4.41 40.33 22.17
C ALA A 177 3.47 39.12 22.34
N ALA A 178 2.30 39.32 23.00
CA ALA A 178 1.31 38.25 23.21
C ALA A 178 0.76 37.71 21.88
N ILE A 179 0.33 38.59 20.99
CA ILE A 179 -0.20 38.20 19.68
C ILE A 179 0.88 37.47 18.86
N SER A 180 2.09 38.05 18.78
CA SER A 180 3.22 37.44 18.06
C SER A 180 3.53 36.05 18.58
N SER A 181 3.53 35.88 19.92
CA SER A 181 3.76 34.58 20.55
C SER A 181 2.66 33.59 20.24
N ILE A 182 1.37 34.00 20.30
CA ILE A 182 0.23 33.16 19.96
C ILE A 182 0.30 32.74 18.50
N VAL A 183 0.53 33.67 17.56
CA VAL A 183 0.66 33.39 16.13
C VAL A 183 1.81 32.41 15.88
N TYR A 184 2.98 32.64 16.47
CA TYR A 184 4.12 31.72 16.35
C TYR A 184 3.78 30.31 16.86
N LEU A 185 3.16 30.20 18.04
CA LEU A 185 2.78 28.89 18.60
C LEU A 185 1.73 28.17 17.76
N LEU A 186 0.76 28.89 17.22
CA LEU A 186 -0.27 28.33 16.32
C LEU A 186 0.35 27.81 15.00
N LEU A 187 1.20 28.62 14.38
CA LEU A 187 1.87 28.22 13.13
C LEU A 187 2.81 27.02 13.36
N ARG A 188 3.61 27.08 14.42
CA ARG A 188 4.48 25.96 14.80
C ARG A 188 3.68 24.68 15.00
N TYR A 189 2.59 24.76 15.75
CA TYR A 189 1.72 23.61 15.99
C TYR A 189 1.09 23.08 14.69
N ALA A 190 0.56 23.97 13.84
CA ALA A 190 -0.04 23.59 12.56
C ALA A 190 0.97 22.89 11.62
N VAL A 191 2.19 23.43 11.54
CA VAL A 191 3.28 22.82 10.73
C VAL A 191 3.67 21.45 11.28
N GLN A 192 3.81 21.32 12.61
CA GLN A 192 4.15 20.03 13.22
C GLN A 192 3.07 18.96 13.00
N GLU A 193 1.79 19.31 13.17
CA GLU A 193 0.70 18.36 12.97
C GLU A 193 0.55 17.98 11.48
N LYS A 194 0.74 18.94 10.58
CA LYS A 194 0.76 18.65 9.13
C LYS A 194 1.91 17.70 8.77
N ALA A 195 3.11 17.94 9.29
CA ALA A 195 4.26 17.07 9.06
C ALA A 195 4.02 15.63 9.57
N LYS A 196 3.40 15.49 10.76
CA LYS A 196 3.03 14.17 11.30
C LYS A 196 1.99 13.47 10.42
N ALA A 197 0.97 14.20 9.96
CA ALA A 197 -0.06 13.64 9.08
C ALA A 197 0.54 13.16 7.74
N GLN A 198 1.46 13.94 7.16
CA GLN A 198 2.18 13.56 5.94
C GLN A 198 3.06 12.33 6.15
N ALA A 199 3.81 12.26 7.25
CA ALA A 199 4.65 11.10 7.56
C ALA A 199 3.81 9.82 7.77
N ASN A 200 2.65 9.93 8.42
CA ASN A 200 1.74 8.80 8.59
C ASN A 200 1.14 8.34 7.26
N LEU A 201 0.76 9.27 6.38
CA LEU A 201 0.25 8.96 5.05
C LEU A 201 1.30 8.23 4.21
N GLU A 202 2.53 8.75 4.21
CA GLU A 202 3.66 8.12 3.51
C GLU A 202 3.92 6.70 3.99
N LYS A 203 3.96 6.50 5.32
CA LYS A 203 4.13 5.18 5.92
C LYS A 203 3.00 4.22 5.51
N THR A 204 1.75 4.69 5.52
CA THR A 204 0.60 3.87 5.13
C THR A 204 0.67 3.50 3.64
N HIS A 205 1.11 4.43 2.80
CA HIS A 205 1.30 4.18 1.37
C HIS A 205 2.38 3.12 1.12
N GLN A 206 3.52 3.20 1.83
CA GLN A 206 4.60 2.20 1.74
C GLN A 206 4.11 0.81 2.16
N LEU A 207 3.39 0.69 3.30
CA LEU A 207 2.83 -0.59 3.74
C LEU A 207 1.83 -1.18 2.75
N LEU A 208 0.99 -0.34 2.13
CA LEU A 208 0.05 -0.80 1.10
C LEU A 208 0.79 -1.31 -0.13
N GLN A 209 1.84 -0.63 -0.54
CA GLN A 209 2.66 -1.02 -1.69
C GLN A 209 3.39 -2.35 -1.44
N GLU A 210 3.99 -2.52 -0.26
CA GLU A 210 4.62 -3.78 0.16
C GLU A 210 3.62 -4.96 0.15
N GLU A 211 2.38 -4.73 0.62
CA GLU A 211 1.34 -5.77 0.62
C GLU A 211 0.82 -6.09 -0.79
N GLN A 212 0.73 -5.07 -1.66
CA GLN A 212 0.42 -5.30 -3.08
C GLN A 212 1.50 -6.12 -3.77
N ASP A 213 2.77 -5.76 -3.60
CA ASP A 213 3.91 -6.49 -4.19
C ASP A 213 3.99 -7.93 -3.67
N ARG A 214 3.66 -8.13 -2.39
CA ARG A 214 3.58 -9.46 -1.79
C ARG A 214 2.44 -10.29 -2.40
N SER A 215 1.27 -9.70 -2.52
CA SER A 215 0.10 -10.36 -3.12
C SER A 215 0.37 -10.72 -4.58
N GLU A 216 1.01 -9.83 -5.34
CA GLU A 216 1.39 -10.08 -6.72
C GLU A 216 2.39 -11.24 -6.87
N ARG A 217 3.44 -11.24 -6.05
CA ARG A 217 4.41 -12.36 -6.03
C ARG A 217 3.73 -13.69 -5.71
N LEU A 218 2.80 -13.72 -4.75
CA LEU A 218 2.06 -14.95 -4.43
C LEU A 218 1.19 -15.41 -5.60
N LEU A 219 0.59 -14.50 -6.36
CA LEU A 219 -0.20 -14.83 -7.54
C LEU A 219 0.69 -15.39 -8.67
N LEU A 220 1.84 -14.76 -8.92
CA LEU A 220 2.82 -15.20 -9.93
C LEU A 220 3.47 -16.55 -9.60
N ASN A 221 3.50 -16.95 -8.32
CA ASN A 221 3.93 -18.31 -7.93
C ASN A 221 2.90 -19.40 -8.26
N ILE A 222 1.67 -19.02 -8.60
CA ILE A 222 0.56 -19.96 -8.87
C ILE A 222 0.19 -19.96 -10.34
N LEU A 223 0.30 -18.81 -11.02
CA LEU A 223 -0.14 -18.61 -12.40
C LEU A 223 0.97 -17.99 -13.24
N PRO A 224 1.09 -18.38 -14.52
CA PRO A 224 1.96 -17.66 -15.46
C PRO A 224 1.62 -16.18 -15.55
N GLY A 225 2.64 -15.32 -15.71
CA GLY A 225 2.48 -13.86 -15.69
C GLY A 225 1.36 -13.31 -16.56
N PRO A 226 1.27 -13.66 -17.86
CA PRO A 226 0.19 -13.21 -18.75
C PRO A 226 -1.21 -13.64 -18.29
N ILE A 227 -1.32 -14.80 -17.65
CA ILE A 227 -2.60 -15.32 -17.11
C ILE A 227 -2.97 -14.57 -15.83
N ALA A 228 -2.00 -14.30 -14.95
CA ALA A 228 -2.20 -13.51 -13.75
C ALA A 228 -2.69 -12.09 -14.07
N GLU A 229 -2.12 -11.43 -15.09
CA GLU A 229 -2.56 -10.10 -15.54
C GLU A 229 -4.00 -10.12 -16.09
N ARG A 230 -4.34 -11.12 -16.90
CA ARG A 230 -5.72 -11.25 -17.40
C ARG A 230 -6.72 -11.49 -16.27
N LEU A 231 -6.36 -12.31 -15.27
CA LEU A 231 -7.24 -12.60 -14.14
C LEU A 231 -7.48 -11.37 -13.24
N LYS A 232 -6.54 -10.42 -13.17
CA LYS A 232 -6.73 -9.16 -12.43
C LYS A 232 -7.79 -8.25 -13.08
N HIS A 233 -7.91 -8.30 -14.40
CA HIS A 233 -8.75 -7.37 -15.16
C HIS A 233 -10.05 -7.99 -15.65
N ASP A 234 -10.12 -9.31 -15.79
CA ASP A 234 -11.27 -10.00 -16.36
C ASP A 234 -11.66 -11.22 -15.51
N SER A 235 -12.93 -11.29 -15.13
CA SER A 235 -13.49 -12.41 -14.38
C SER A 235 -14.00 -13.56 -15.28
N GLN A 236 -13.73 -13.50 -16.59
CA GLN A 236 -14.15 -14.53 -17.53
C GLN A 236 -13.22 -15.74 -17.50
N ALA A 237 -13.73 -16.88 -17.95
CA ALA A 237 -12.95 -18.10 -18.07
C ALA A 237 -11.79 -17.88 -19.06
N ILE A 238 -10.56 -18.08 -18.60
CA ILE A 238 -9.35 -17.98 -19.44
C ILE A 238 -9.13 -19.35 -20.07
N ALA A 239 -9.24 -19.42 -21.39
CA ALA A 239 -8.95 -20.62 -22.19
C ALA A 239 -8.38 -20.22 -23.53
N ASP A 240 -7.13 -20.60 -23.81
CA ASP A 240 -6.41 -20.27 -25.01
C ASP A 240 -6.04 -21.56 -25.78
N GLY A 241 -6.31 -21.59 -27.09
CA GLY A 241 -5.94 -22.71 -27.97
C GLY A 241 -4.53 -22.51 -28.52
N PHE A 242 -3.69 -23.51 -28.36
CA PHE A 242 -2.34 -23.57 -28.92
C PHE A 242 -2.29 -24.68 -29.93
N ALA A 243 -1.91 -24.34 -31.17
CA ALA A 243 -1.85 -25.31 -32.28
C ALA A 243 -0.65 -26.26 -32.12
N ASP A 244 0.37 -25.86 -31.38
CA ASP A 244 1.65 -26.54 -31.39
C ASP A 244 2.35 -26.36 -30.04
N VAL A 245 2.29 -27.40 -29.18
CA VAL A 245 2.91 -27.46 -27.84
C VAL A 245 3.53 -28.85 -27.66
N THR A 246 4.71 -28.88 -27.07
CA THR A 246 5.30 -30.14 -26.63
C THR A 246 5.02 -30.31 -25.13
N VAL A 247 4.40 -31.44 -24.78
CA VAL A 247 4.04 -31.80 -23.42
C VAL A 247 4.88 -32.99 -22.97
N MET A 248 5.43 -32.92 -21.78
CA MET A 248 6.21 -33.99 -21.16
C MET A 248 5.61 -34.39 -19.81
N PHE A 249 5.48 -35.68 -19.59
CA PHE A 249 5.25 -36.27 -18.29
C PHE A 249 6.47 -37.06 -17.83
N VAL A 250 6.80 -36.91 -16.55
CA VAL A 250 7.87 -37.62 -15.85
C VAL A 250 7.27 -38.34 -14.66
N ASP A 251 7.36 -39.64 -14.58
CA ASP A 251 6.75 -40.50 -13.54
C ASP A 251 7.83 -41.31 -12.82
N ILE A 252 7.79 -41.36 -11.48
CA ILE A 252 8.80 -42.08 -10.69
C ILE A 252 8.48 -43.59 -10.70
N VAL A 253 9.45 -44.37 -11.14
CA VAL A 253 9.26 -45.83 -11.26
C VAL A 253 9.13 -46.48 -9.89
N ASN A 254 8.11 -47.36 -9.76
CA ASN A 254 7.84 -48.10 -8.53
C ASN A 254 7.65 -47.22 -7.28
N PHE A 255 7.16 -45.96 -7.44
CA PHE A 255 6.97 -45.03 -6.33
C PHE A 255 6.13 -45.64 -5.19
N THR A 256 5.00 -46.30 -5.49
CA THR A 256 4.15 -46.94 -4.49
C THR A 256 4.91 -47.94 -3.63
N ARG A 257 5.77 -48.77 -4.24
CA ARG A 257 6.60 -49.74 -3.53
C ARG A 257 7.69 -49.07 -2.67
N ILE A 258 8.23 -47.96 -3.16
CA ILE A 258 9.23 -47.18 -2.41
C ILE A 258 8.57 -46.53 -1.19
N ALA A 259 7.37 -46.02 -1.35
CA ALA A 259 6.61 -45.35 -0.31
C ALA A 259 6.10 -46.30 0.80
N GLU A 260 5.88 -47.60 0.52
CA GLU A 260 5.44 -48.60 1.50
C GLU A 260 6.32 -48.70 2.75
N GLY A 261 7.63 -48.40 2.63
CA GLY A 261 8.57 -48.43 3.75
C GLY A 261 8.77 -47.08 4.45
N MET A 262 8.05 -46.00 4.06
CA MET A 262 8.29 -44.65 4.51
C MET A 262 7.11 -44.09 5.28
N THR A 263 7.40 -43.15 6.22
CA THR A 263 6.33 -42.36 6.84
C THR A 263 5.78 -41.33 5.84
N PRO A 264 4.53 -40.84 5.98
CA PRO A 264 3.98 -39.80 5.11
C PRO A 264 4.86 -38.55 5.01
N GLN A 265 5.52 -38.16 6.09
CA GLN A 265 6.43 -37.01 6.13
C GLN A 265 7.69 -37.26 5.30
N GLN A 266 8.26 -38.48 5.34
CA GLN A 266 9.41 -38.88 4.52
C GLN A 266 9.06 -38.90 3.03
N VAL A 267 7.90 -39.45 2.68
CA VAL A 267 7.39 -39.44 1.30
C VAL A 267 7.25 -38.02 0.78
N PHE A 268 6.63 -37.15 1.58
CA PHE A 268 6.47 -35.74 1.23
C PHE A 268 7.84 -35.03 1.05
N ALA A 269 8.76 -35.22 1.99
CA ALA A 269 10.11 -34.61 1.93
C ALA A 269 10.87 -35.09 0.69
N MET A 270 10.78 -36.38 0.33
CA MET A 270 11.42 -36.95 -0.86
C MET A 270 10.84 -36.32 -2.14
N LEU A 271 9.49 -36.35 -2.29
CA LEU A 271 8.84 -35.75 -3.45
C LEU A 271 9.14 -34.25 -3.57
N ASN A 272 9.08 -33.54 -2.47
CA ASN A 272 9.39 -32.09 -2.47
C ASN A 272 10.82 -31.81 -2.94
N ARG A 273 11.80 -32.60 -2.49
CA ARG A 273 13.20 -32.47 -2.93
C ARG A 273 13.35 -32.77 -4.42
N ILE A 274 12.74 -33.86 -4.91
CA ILE A 274 12.79 -34.24 -6.33
C ILE A 274 12.15 -33.14 -7.19
N PHE A 275 10.92 -32.76 -6.86
CA PHE A 275 10.17 -31.77 -7.65
C PHE A 275 10.77 -30.38 -7.59
N SER A 276 11.38 -29.96 -6.46
CA SER A 276 12.13 -28.69 -6.42
C SER A 276 13.34 -28.71 -7.35
N SER A 277 14.09 -29.85 -7.42
CA SER A 277 15.17 -29.95 -8.39
C SER A 277 14.68 -29.99 -9.84
N PHE A 278 13.49 -30.56 -10.09
CA PHE A 278 12.86 -30.53 -11.41
C PHE A 278 12.37 -29.12 -11.78
N ASP A 279 11.87 -28.34 -10.80
CA ASP A 279 11.48 -26.94 -10.98
C ASP A 279 12.69 -26.09 -11.41
N GLU A 280 13.85 -26.25 -10.74
CA GLU A 280 15.10 -25.56 -11.11
C GLU A 280 15.56 -25.92 -12.54
N LEU A 281 15.47 -27.19 -12.93
CA LEU A 281 15.78 -27.62 -14.29
C LEU A 281 14.78 -27.06 -15.31
N ALA A 282 13.48 -27.10 -15.02
CA ALA A 282 12.46 -26.57 -15.91
C ALA A 282 12.66 -25.05 -16.16
N GLU A 283 12.98 -24.29 -15.12
CA GLU A 283 13.33 -22.88 -15.23
C GLU A 283 14.60 -22.66 -16.07
N HIS A 284 15.65 -23.44 -15.82
CA HIS A 284 16.90 -23.36 -16.58
C HIS A 284 16.71 -23.59 -18.09
N TYR A 285 15.87 -24.54 -18.47
CA TYR A 285 15.55 -24.83 -19.86
C TYR A 285 14.42 -23.96 -20.44
N GLY A 286 13.83 -23.05 -19.62
CA GLY A 286 12.77 -22.14 -20.04
C GLY A 286 11.44 -22.87 -20.30
N MET A 287 11.17 -23.97 -19.63
CA MET A 287 9.94 -24.75 -19.78
C MET A 287 8.93 -24.44 -18.66
N GLU A 288 7.65 -24.42 -19.04
CA GLU A 288 6.58 -24.11 -18.09
C GLU A 288 6.15 -25.36 -17.31
N LYS A 289 6.36 -25.35 -16.00
CA LYS A 289 5.77 -26.36 -15.11
C LYS A 289 4.25 -26.18 -15.07
N ILE A 290 3.51 -27.21 -15.35
CA ILE A 290 2.04 -27.17 -15.31
C ILE A 290 1.54 -27.59 -13.93
N LYS A 291 1.84 -28.82 -13.52
CA LYS A 291 1.39 -29.40 -12.23
C LYS A 291 2.14 -30.68 -11.89
N THR A 292 1.94 -31.13 -10.65
CA THR A 292 2.25 -32.51 -10.24
C THR A 292 0.97 -33.31 -10.05
N ILE A 293 0.98 -34.59 -10.39
CA ILE A 293 -0.15 -35.52 -10.25
C ILE A 293 0.37 -36.77 -9.52
N GLY A 294 0.23 -36.78 -8.18
CA GLY A 294 0.86 -37.83 -7.38
C GLY A 294 2.39 -37.75 -7.47
N ASP A 295 3.00 -38.79 -8.00
CA ASP A 295 4.42 -38.92 -8.28
C ASP A 295 4.83 -38.55 -9.71
N ALA A 296 3.88 -38.07 -10.52
CA ALA A 296 4.15 -37.58 -11.86
C ALA A 296 4.31 -36.05 -11.90
N TYR A 297 5.26 -35.59 -12.73
CA TYR A 297 5.57 -34.17 -12.98
C TYR A 297 5.21 -33.83 -14.43
N MET A 298 4.43 -32.80 -14.64
CA MET A 298 3.98 -32.34 -15.96
C MET A 298 4.57 -30.99 -16.29
N VAL A 299 5.23 -30.89 -17.46
CA VAL A 299 5.84 -29.68 -17.97
C VAL A 299 5.54 -29.52 -19.47
N ALA A 300 5.51 -28.29 -19.96
CA ALA A 300 5.22 -28.00 -21.37
C ALA A 300 6.15 -26.93 -21.92
N GLY A 301 6.38 -26.97 -23.23
CA GLY A 301 7.08 -25.96 -24.01
C GLY A 301 6.27 -25.55 -25.22
N GLY A 302 6.38 -24.25 -25.61
CA GLY A 302 5.62 -23.68 -26.72
C GLY A 302 4.34 -22.95 -26.32
N LEU A 303 4.15 -22.69 -25.01
CA LEU A 303 3.06 -21.85 -24.49
C LEU A 303 3.36 -20.35 -24.60
N ASN A 304 4.63 -19.99 -24.67
CA ASN A 304 5.09 -18.62 -24.89
C ASN A 304 5.75 -18.54 -26.26
N ASN A 305 5.41 -17.55 -27.05
CA ASN A 305 5.92 -17.37 -28.43
C ASN A 305 7.43 -17.02 -28.53
N GLU A 306 8.16 -17.02 -27.40
CA GLU A 306 9.54 -16.53 -27.33
C GLU A 306 10.61 -17.56 -27.71
N GLN A 307 10.28 -18.86 -27.72
CA GLN A 307 11.24 -19.93 -28.01
C GLN A 307 10.87 -20.74 -29.23
N SER A 308 11.69 -20.67 -30.29
CA SER A 308 11.49 -21.47 -31.49
C SER A 308 11.88 -22.95 -31.34
N ASN A 309 12.73 -23.31 -30.36
CA ASN A 309 13.31 -24.65 -30.20
C ASN A 309 12.80 -25.42 -28.95
N TYR A 310 11.58 -25.09 -28.47
CA TYR A 310 11.03 -25.68 -27.23
C TYR A 310 10.96 -27.21 -27.26
N THR A 311 10.73 -27.87 -28.40
CA THR A 311 10.72 -29.34 -28.53
C THR A 311 12.12 -29.93 -28.24
N GLN A 312 13.19 -29.26 -28.65
CA GLN A 312 14.56 -29.65 -28.34
C GLN A 312 14.86 -29.41 -26.86
N SER A 313 14.58 -28.22 -26.34
CA SER A 313 14.83 -27.84 -24.96
C SER A 313 14.10 -28.76 -23.95
N ILE A 314 12.84 -29.14 -24.22
CA ILE A 314 12.10 -30.07 -23.37
C ILE A 314 12.68 -31.49 -23.41
N THR A 315 13.29 -31.89 -24.54
CA THR A 315 13.95 -33.17 -24.68
C THR A 315 15.29 -33.21 -23.91
N GLU A 316 16.05 -32.11 -23.97
CA GLU A 316 17.26 -31.93 -23.17
C GLU A 316 16.93 -31.91 -21.67
N LEU A 317 15.86 -31.23 -21.28
CA LEU A 317 15.32 -31.25 -19.93
C LEU A 317 14.96 -32.69 -19.48
N ALA A 318 14.33 -33.49 -20.36
CA ALA A 318 14.00 -34.89 -20.06
C ALA A 318 15.26 -35.71 -19.73
N ILE A 319 16.33 -35.55 -20.50
CA ILE A 319 17.61 -36.18 -20.26
C ILE A 319 18.19 -35.72 -18.90
N ALA A 320 18.20 -34.40 -18.68
CA ALA A 320 18.74 -33.85 -17.44
C ALA A 320 17.97 -34.31 -16.19
N MET A 321 16.63 -34.38 -16.23
CA MET A 321 15.82 -34.89 -15.14
C MET A 321 16.07 -36.38 -14.84
N ARG A 322 16.16 -37.21 -15.89
CA ARG A 322 16.49 -38.61 -15.74
C ARG A 322 17.85 -38.79 -15.08
N ASP A 323 18.87 -38.12 -15.62
CA ASP A 323 20.24 -38.26 -15.16
C ASP A 323 20.45 -37.71 -13.74
N LEU A 324 19.75 -36.61 -13.40
CA LEU A 324 19.70 -36.05 -12.03
C LEU A 324 19.15 -37.08 -11.04
N LEU A 325 18.04 -37.73 -11.37
CA LEU A 325 17.41 -38.67 -10.45
C LEU A 325 18.24 -39.90 -10.22
N GLN A 326 18.84 -40.45 -11.28
CA GLN A 326 19.75 -41.60 -11.20
C GLN A 326 21.02 -41.29 -10.43
N ARG A 327 21.55 -40.06 -10.53
CA ARG A 327 22.81 -39.69 -9.86
C ARG A 327 22.59 -39.29 -8.39
N ASP A 328 21.58 -38.49 -8.10
CA ASP A 328 21.49 -37.72 -6.83
C ASP A 328 20.42 -38.30 -5.87
N PHE A 329 19.59 -39.23 -6.32
CA PHE A 329 18.49 -39.76 -5.50
C PHE A 329 18.58 -41.30 -5.34
N THR A 330 18.87 -41.69 -4.11
CA THR A 330 18.96 -43.12 -3.72
C THR A 330 18.02 -43.37 -2.54
N VAL A 331 17.23 -44.43 -2.59
CA VAL A 331 16.37 -44.89 -1.50
C VAL A 331 16.64 -46.39 -1.30
N ASN A 332 16.95 -46.81 -0.06
CA ASN A 332 17.28 -48.19 0.30
C ASN A 332 18.35 -48.80 -0.61
N ASP A 333 19.41 -48.05 -0.85
CA ASP A 333 20.57 -48.41 -1.70
C ASP A 333 20.22 -48.66 -3.19
N MET A 334 19.06 -48.25 -3.64
CA MET A 334 18.65 -48.28 -5.04
C MET A 334 18.52 -46.88 -5.60
N HIS A 335 19.08 -46.63 -6.78
CA HIS A 335 18.86 -45.38 -7.51
C HIS A 335 17.42 -45.33 -8.00
N LEU A 336 16.84 -44.13 -7.94
CA LEU A 336 15.49 -43.90 -8.47
C LEU A 336 15.53 -43.74 -9.98
N ASP A 337 14.56 -44.32 -10.64
CA ASP A 337 14.38 -44.20 -12.09
C ASP A 337 13.07 -43.44 -12.40
N VAL A 338 13.00 -42.89 -13.58
CA VAL A 338 11.78 -42.27 -14.16
C VAL A 338 11.36 -42.94 -15.45
N ARG A 339 10.09 -42.86 -15.75
CA ARG A 339 9.54 -43.04 -17.10
C ARG A 339 9.17 -41.68 -17.64
N ILE A 340 9.58 -41.37 -18.86
CA ILE A 340 9.31 -40.08 -19.47
C ILE A 340 8.62 -40.28 -20.82
N GLY A 341 7.50 -39.57 -21.00
CA GLY A 341 6.77 -39.57 -22.25
C GLY A 341 6.58 -38.16 -22.79
N ILE A 342 6.93 -37.94 -24.05
CA ILE A 342 6.83 -36.65 -24.71
C ILE A 342 5.89 -36.75 -25.89
N GLY A 343 4.97 -35.81 -26.02
CA GLY A 343 4.07 -35.70 -27.17
C GLY A 343 3.96 -34.25 -27.65
N THR A 344 3.88 -34.07 -28.95
CA THR A 344 3.79 -32.74 -29.60
C THR A 344 2.51 -32.61 -30.42
N GLY A 345 1.76 -31.52 -30.22
CA GLY A 345 0.52 -31.24 -30.96
C GLY A 345 -0.35 -30.16 -30.28
N PRO A 346 -1.61 -30.04 -30.72
CA PRO A 346 -2.51 -28.99 -30.20
C PRO A 346 -2.98 -29.28 -28.78
N VAL A 347 -3.08 -28.18 -28.00
CA VAL A 347 -3.62 -28.16 -26.62
C VAL A 347 -4.49 -26.94 -26.39
N VAL A 348 -5.34 -27.01 -25.37
CA VAL A 348 -6.00 -25.84 -24.77
C VAL A 348 -5.39 -25.62 -23.40
N ALA A 349 -4.90 -24.39 -23.14
CA ALA A 349 -4.42 -23.99 -21.84
C ALA A 349 -5.42 -23.04 -21.19
N GLY A 350 -5.64 -23.16 -19.88
CA GLY A 350 -6.59 -22.26 -19.23
C GLY A 350 -6.64 -22.39 -17.72
N VAL A 351 -7.46 -21.54 -17.12
CA VAL A 351 -7.71 -21.54 -15.68
C VAL A 351 -9.09 -22.09 -15.39
N VAL A 352 -9.16 -23.15 -14.60
CA VAL A 352 -10.41 -23.80 -14.20
C VAL A 352 -10.65 -23.63 -12.70
N GLY A 353 -11.92 -23.41 -12.37
CA GLY A 353 -12.41 -23.31 -11.01
C GLY A 353 -12.72 -21.87 -10.58
N LYS A 354 -13.65 -21.73 -9.64
CA LYS A 354 -13.99 -20.44 -9.00
C LYS A 354 -13.26 -20.22 -7.69
N LYS A 355 -12.82 -21.29 -7.07
CA LYS A 355 -12.00 -21.31 -5.85
C LYS A 355 -10.83 -22.26 -6.12
N LYS A 356 -9.63 -21.95 -5.70
CA LYS A 356 -8.41 -22.71 -6.01
C LYS A 356 -8.20 -22.80 -7.53
N PHE A 357 -7.88 -21.69 -8.13
CA PHE A 357 -7.51 -21.60 -9.55
C PHE A 357 -6.37 -22.56 -9.87
N ILE A 358 -6.56 -23.34 -10.92
CA ILE A 358 -5.55 -24.26 -11.44
C ILE A 358 -5.38 -23.91 -12.91
N TYR A 359 -4.16 -23.50 -13.28
CA TYR A 359 -3.74 -23.41 -14.68
C TYR A 359 -3.39 -24.80 -15.16
N ASP A 360 -4.01 -25.27 -16.23
CA ASP A 360 -3.85 -26.61 -16.73
C ASP A 360 -3.92 -26.68 -18.26
N LEU A 361 -3.51 -27.81 -18.82
CA LEU A 361 -3.58 -28.12 -20.24
C LEU A 361 -4.55 -29.26 -20.51
N TRP A 362 -5.32 -29.11 -21.57
CA TRP A 362 -6.23 -30.16 -22.07
C TRP A 362 -5.99 -30.41 -23.55
N GLY A 363 -6.21 -31.63 -23.96
CA GLY A 363 -6.13 -32.03 -25.36
C GLY A 363 -5.66 -33.47 -25.55
N ASP A 364 -5.74 -33.91 -26.77
CA ASP A 364 -5.30 -35.25 -27.18
C ASP A 364 -3.78 -35.44 -26.98
N THR A 365 -3.00 -34.41 -27.22
CA THR A 365 -1.54 -34.36 -27.01
C THR A 365 -1.19 -34.63 -25.54
N VAL A 366 -1.90 -34.03 -24.59
CA VAL A 366 -1.69 -34.21 -23.15
C VAL A 366 -1.93 -35.67 -22.76
N ASN A 367 -3.07 -36.22 -23.23
CA ASN A 367 -3.43 -37.61 -23.00
C ASN A 367 -2.43 -38.57 -23.63
N LEU A 368 -1.90 -38.24 -24.82
CA LEU A 368 -0.91 -39.06 -25.50
C LEU A 368 0.38 -39.13 -24.71
N ALA A 369 0.95 -37.98 -24.33
CA ALA A 369 2.18 -37.91 -23.54
C ALA A 369 2.04 -38.67 -22.20
N SER A 370 0.94 -38.46 -21.48
CA SER A 370 0.65 -39.19 -20.22
C SER A 370 0.62 -40.69 -20.39
N ARG A 371 0.01 -41.20 -21.48
CA ARG A 371 -0.08 -42.66 -21.74
C ARG A 371 1.24 -43.24 -22.21
N ILE A 372 2.02 -42.52 -23.03
CA ILE A 372 3.38 -42.90 -23.39
C ILE A 372 4.24 -43.07 -22.13
N THR A 373 4.07 -42.19 -21.15
CA THR A 373 4.78 -42.29 -19.86
C THR A 373 4.37 -43.55 -19.09
N SER A 374 3.06 -43.77 -18.95
CA SER A 374 2.54 -44.90 -18.16
C SER A 374 2.93 -46.28 -18.72
N GLU A 375 2.95 -46.42 -20.03
CA GLU A 375 3.29 -47.70 -20.73
C GLU A 375 4.78 -47.75 -21.09
N GLY A 376 5.54 -46.67 -20.83
CA GLY A 376 6.96 -46.57 -21.14
C GLY A 376 7.85 -47.47 -20.30
N THR A 377 9.02 -47.79 -20.81
CA THR A 377 10.05 -48.60 -20.13
C THR A 377 10.72 -47.78 -19.03
N PRO A 378 10.94 -48.34 -17.80
CA PRO A 378 11.70 -47.70 -16.73
C PRO A 378 13.08 -47.20 -17.22
N GLY A 379 13.52 -46.01 -16.78
CA GLY A 379 14.79 -45.38 -17.15
C GLY A 379 14.86 -44.83 -18.57
N MET A 380 13.76 -44.95 -19.37
CA MET A 380 13.76 -44.57 -20.76
C MET A 380 12.83 -43.37 -21.06
N ILE A 381 13.17 -42.65 -22.12
CA ILE A 381 12.41 -41.52 -22.65
C ILE A 381 11.77 -41.98 -23.97
N HIS A 382 10.46 -41.90 -24.04
CA HIS A 382 9.70 -42.23 -25.23
C HIS A 382 9.02 -41.00 -25.82
N VAL A 383 9.01 -40.87 -27.13
CA VAL A 383 8.40 -39.73 -27.84
C VAL A 383 7.39 -40.23 -28.89
N ASP A 384 6.40 -39.42 -29.18
CA ASP A 384 5.46 -39.65 -30.30
C ASP A 384 6.11 -39.39 -31.67
N ALA A 385 5.42 -39.76 -32.75
CA ALA A 385 5.91 -39.58 -34.09
C ALA A 385 6.19 -38.12 -34.48
N THR A 386 5.39 -37.19 -34.01
CA THR A 386 5.55 -35.75 -34.30
C THR A 386 6.81 -35.22 -33.64
N THR A 387 7.03 -35.54 -32.38
CA THR A 387 8.22 -35.16 -31.62
C THR A 387 9.47 -35.79 -32.26
N HIS A 388 9.42 -37.09 -32.61
CA HIS A 388 10.52 -37.79 -33.28
C HIS A 388 10.90 -37.09 -34.60
N GLN A 389 9.91 -36.74 -35.48
CA GLN A 389 10.18 -36.07 -36.73
C GLN A 389 10.93 -34.76 -36.58
N ARG A 390 10.65 -34.00 -35.55
CA ARG A 390 11.34 -32.73 -35.23
C ARG A 390 12.76 -32.91 -34.72
N LEU A 391 12.98 -34.00 -33.98
CA LEU A 391 14.23 -34.22 -33.25
C LEU A 391 15.20 -35.16 -33.99
N ALA A 392 14.81 -35.86 -35.02
CA ALA A 392 15.57 -36.90 -35.72
C ALA A 392 16.94 -36.43 -36.24
N GLN A 393 17.10 -35.13 -36.49
CA GLN A 393 18.40 -34.56 -36.93
C GLN A 393 19.38 -34.34 -35.78
N HIS A 394 18.89 -34.11 -34.58
CA HIS A 394 19.70 -33.71 -33.39
C HIS A 394 19.89 -34.84 -32.41
N PHE A 395 18.95 -35.79 -32.37
CA PHE A 395 18.97 -36.89 -31.41
C PHE A 395 18.99 -38.25 -32.12
N SER A 396 19.49 -39.24 -31.38
CA SER A 396 19.49 -40.63 -31.78
C SER A 396 18.30 -41.38 -31.16
N PHE A 397 17.62 -42.16 -31.98
CA PHE A 397 16.45 -42.97 -31.54
C PHE A 397 16.64 -44.42 -31.95
N ASP A 398 15.98 -45.32 -31.21
CA ASP A 398 15.86 -46.72 -31.61
C ASP A 398 14.85 -46.89 -32.74
N GLU A 399 14.77 -48.09 -33.30
CA GLU A 399 13.72 -48.49 -34.20
C GLU A 399 12.32 -48.28 -33.58
N PRO A 400 11.34 -47.87 -34.39
CA PRO A 400 9.97 -47.61 -33.91
C PRO A 400 9.36 -48.79 -33.15
N GLN A 401 8.75 -48.52 -32.02
CA GLN A 401 8.08 -49.52 -31.22
C GLN A 401 6.56 -49.25 -31.22
N THR A 402 5.76 -50.33 -31.20
CA THR A 402 4.31 -50.19 -31.06
C THR A 402 3.91 -50.47 -29.61
N LEU A 403 3.38 -49.45 -28.93
CA LEU A 403 2.77 -49.58 -27.61
C LEU A 403 1.25 -49.57 -27.70
N TYR A 404 0.59 -50.41 -26.92
CA TYR A 404 -0.85 -50.35 -26.77
C TYR A 404 -1.23 -49.30 -25.75
N LEU A 405 -1.73 -48.17 -26.21
CA LEU A 405 -2.18 -47.07 -25.33
C LEU A 405 -3.67 -47.16 -25.09
N LYS A 406 -4.08 -47.19 -23.83
CA LYS A 406 -5.49 -47.28 -23.42
C LYS A 406 -6.33 -46.18 -24.09
N GLY A 407 -7.37 -46.59 -24.89
CA GLY A 407 -8.27 -45.68 -25.59
C GLY A 407 -7.68 -45.01 -26.85
N LYS A 408 -6.45 -45.34 -27.25
CA LYS A 408 -5.85 -44.97 -28.54
C LYS A 408 -5.46 -46.20 -29.40
N GLY A 409 -5.37 -47.37 -28.75
CA GLY A 409 -4.94 -48.58 -29.43
C GLY A 409 -3.42 -48.63 -29.70
N ASN A 410 -3.02 -49.35 -30.72
CA ASN A 410 -1.63 -49.49 -31.13
C ASN A 410 -1.06 -48.16 -31.65
N THR A 411 -0.10 -47.62 -30.92
CA THR A 411 0.54 -46.31 -31.24
C THR A 411 2.04 -46.48 -31.41
N VAL A 412 2.59 -45.91 -32.46
CA VAL A 412 4.02 -45.95 -32.73
C VAL A 412 4.73 -44.90 -31.87
N VAL A 413 5.74 -45.31 -31.12
CA VAL A 413 6.60 -44.47 -30.30
C VAL A 413 8.04 -44.76 -30.59
N TYR A 414 8.90 -43.78 -30.25
CA TYR A 414 10.36 -43.88 -30.48
C TYR A 414 11.07 -43.70 -29.14
N ARG A 415 12.04 -44.59 -28.85
CA ARG A 415 12.87 -44.50 -27.67
C ARG A 415 14.06 -43.58 -27.99
N LEU A 416 14.27 -42.58 -27.14
CA LEU A 416 15.38 -41.63 -27.23
C LEU A 416 16.62 -42.25 -26.59
N ASN A 417 17.74 -42.29 -27.33
CA ASN A 417 19.04 -42.79 -26.85
C ASN A 417 19.97 -41.67 -26.36
N GLY A 418 19.89 -40.46 -26.92
CA GLY A 418 20.71 -39.30 -26.59
C GLY A 418 20.98 -38.37 -27.77
N LEU A 419 21.89 -37.43 -27.56
CA LEU A 419 22.33 -36.51 -28.63
C LEU A 419 23.09 -37.23 -29.75
N ARG A 420 22.83 -36.88 -30.98
CA ARG A 420 23.55 -37.39 -32.15
C ARG A 420 24.99 -36.82 -32.10
N GLY A 421 26.02 -37.68 -32.02
CA GLY A 421 27.43 -37.27 -32.00
C GLY A 421 28.19 -37.54 -30.70
N LEU A 422 27.50 -37.93 -29.61
CA LEU A 422 28.08 -38.46 -28.39
C LEU A 422 27.99 -40.00 -28.38
N GLN A 423 28.38 -40.69 -29.47
CA GLN A 423 28.66 -42.12 -29.33
C GLN A 423 29.94 -42.28 -28.51
N ALA A 424 29.82 -42.96 -27.39
CA ALA A 424 30.91 -43.36 -26.54
C ALA A 424 32.01 -44.00 -27.44
N THR A 425 33.19 -43.42 -27.43
CA THR A 425 34.39 -44.09 -27.88
C THR A 425 34.77 -45.09 -26.81
N ASP A 426 34.05 -46.20 -26.70
CA ASP A 426 34.52 -47.38 -25.99
C ASP A 426 35.50 -48.10 -26.89
N GLY A 427 36.72 -47.58 -26.91
CA GLY A 427 37.89 -48.34 -27.35
C GLY A 427 38.55 -48.98 -26.13
N PRO A 428 38.86 -50.29 -26.12
CA PRO A 428 39.54 -50.90 -24.99
C PRO A 428 40.94 -50.32 -24.86
N ILE A 429 41.22 -49.81 -23.66
CA ILE A 429 42.60 -49.47 -23.28
C ILE A 429 43.31 -50.82 -23.10
N THR A 430 44.19 -51.16 -24.04
CA THR A 430 45.19 -52.23 -23.89
C THR A 430 46.32 -51.78 -23.02
#